data_754ad96593ed9bcf906d1ac8f5f672c4
#
_entry.id   754ad96593ed9bcf906d1ac8f5f672c4
#
_cell.length_a   1.000
_cell.length_b   1.000
_cell.length_c   1.000
_cell.angle_alpha   90.00
_cell.angle_beta   90.00
_cell.angle_gamma   90.00
#
_symmetry.space_group_name_H-M   'P 1'
#
loop_
_entity.id
_entity.type
_entity.pdbx_description
1 polymer ?
#
loop_
_entity_poly.entity_id
_entity_poly.type
_entity_poly.pdbx_seq_one_letter_code
_entity_poly.pdbx_strand_id
1 'polypeptide(L)'
;MAKEASDIILVDDNFNSIVKAVMWGRNVYDSISKFLQFQLTVNVVAVFCAFIGACVVKESPLRAVQMLWVNLIMDTLASLALATEVPTEELLTRKPYGRTRALISRNMMKNILGHAVYQLAVMLFMLFGGKTHVCYLSHAMLAALVGPKFFDIDDGRPVDNVFKPSEHFTMIFNVFVLMTLFNEINCRKIHGEKNVFRGIFTNPIFYGIWIVTFVMQIVLVQYGSFAFSCVALTLEQWMWCLLFGVTVLLWNQVRRTVSPSAFVDQR
;
A
#
# COMPACT_ATOMS: atom_id res chain seq x y z
N MET A 1 9.83 -40.17 25.46
CA MET A 1 11.12 -39.42 25.47
C MET A 1 11.47 -38.81 24.13
N ALA A 2 11.65 -39.55 23.01
CA ALA A 2 12.00 -38.87 21.71
C ALA A 2 10.93 -37.95 21.22
N LYS A 3 9.65 -38.29 21.33
CA LYS A 3 8.50 -37.44 20.96
C LYS A 3 8.36 -36.20 21.81
N GLU A 4 8.76 -36.26 23.08
CA GLU A 4 8.69 -35.11 24.01
C GLU A 4 9.88 -34.16 23.84
N ALA A 5 10.98 -34.63 23.27
CA ALA A 5 12.19 -33.82 23.01
C ALA A 5 12.24 -33.23 21.58
N SER A 6 11.28 -33.60 20.69
CA SER A 6 11.26 -33.15 19.30
C SER A 6 10.26 -32.00 19.11
N ASP A 7 10.66 -30.94 18.41
CA ASP A 7 9.79 -29.82 18.03
C ASP A 7 8.81 -30.22 16.90
N ILE A 8 9.16 -31.21 16.07
CA ILE A 8 8.34 -31.70 14.96
C ILE A 8 8.30 -33.23 14.99
N ILE A 9 7.12 -33.80 14.94
CA ILE A 9 6.88 -35.25 14.89
C ILE A 9 6.31 -35.60 13.52
N LEU A 10 6.98 -36.50 12.80
CA LEU A 10 6.47 -37.08 11.55
C LEU A 10 5.53 -38.24 11.89
N VAL A 11 4.32 -38.18 11.39
CA VAL A 11 3.30 -39.23 11.58
C VAL A 11 3.32 -40.23 10.44
N ASP A 12 3.77 -39.81 9.26
CA ASP A 12 3.79 -40.59 8.02
C ASP A 12 5.15 -41.24 7.71
N ASP A 13 6.15 -41.08 8.60
CA ASP A 13 7.53 -41.55 8.46
C ASP A 13 8.19 -41.22 7.10
N ASN A 14 7.68 -40.15 6.44
CA ASN A 14 8.14 -39.71 5.13
C ASN A 14 9.01 -38.45 5.25
N PHE A 15 10.28 -38.55 4.92
CA PHE A 15 11.22 -37.40 4.92
C PHE A 15 10.79 -36.25 3.99
N ASN A 16 10.05 -36.53 2.93
CA ASN A 16 9.55 -35.51 2.02
C ASN A 16 8.56 -34.55 2.71
N SER A 17 7.89 -35.02 3.75
CA SER A 17 7.02 -34.18 4.59
C SER A 17 7.79 -33.12 5.36
N ILE A 18 9.05 -33.38 5.76
CA ILE A 18 9.93 -32.37 6.37
C ILE A 18 10.26 -31.26 5.34
N VAL A 19 10.62 -31.65 4.13
CA VAL A 19 10.94 -30.70 3.05
C VAL A 19 9.75 -29.79 2.77
N LYS A 20 8.54 -30.34 2.67
CA LYS A 20 7.30 -29.58 2.51
C LYS A 20 7.06 -28.66 3.71
N ALA A 21 7.23 -29.16 4.95
CA ALA A 21 7.05 -28.33 6.15
C ALA A 21 8.02 -27.15 6.18
N VAL A 22 9.29 -27.36 5.81
CA VAL A 22 10.29 -26.27 5.71
C VAL A 22 9.91 -25.26 4.62
N MET A 23 9.45 -25.72 3.46
CA MET A 23 9.02 -24.87 2.36
C MET A 23 7.83 -24.00 2.79
N TRP A 24 6.82 -24.59 3.42
CA TRP A 24 5.66 -23.85 3.93
C TRP A 24 6.02 -22.88 5.05
N GLY A 25 6.89 -23.28 5.99
CA GLY A 25 7.37 -22.41 7.06
C GLY A 25 8.10 -21.17 6.53
N ARG A 26 8.94 -21.33 5.49
CA ARG A 26 9.60 -20.21 4.82
C ARG A 26 8.61 -19.32 4.08
N ASN A 27 7.58 -19.90 3.46
CA ASN A 27 6.52 -19.16 2.80
C ASN A 27 5.72 -18.30 3.78
N VAL A 28 5.37 -18.85 4.93
CA VAL A 28 4.68 -18.10 6.00
C VAL A 28 5.52 -16.92 6.48
N TYR A 29 6.82 -17.13 6.71
CA TYR A 29 7.74 -16.05 7.09
C TYR A 29 7.80 -14.93 6.04
N ASP A 30 7.91 -15.30 4.77
CA ASP A 30 7.89 -14.32 3.66
C ASP A 30 6.54 -13.59 3.58
N SER A 31 5.43 -14.29 3.79
CA SER A 31 4.08 -13.68 3.78
C SER A 31 3.90 -12.67 4.91
N ILE A 32 4.36 -12.99 6.12
CA ILE A 32 4.37 -12.05 7.25
C ILE A 32 5.23 -10.81 6.91
N SER A 33 6.40 -11.02 6.32
CA SER A 33 7.28 -9.91 5.93
C SER A 33 6.65 -9.00 4.86
N LYS A 34 5.95 -9.58 3.87
CA LYS A 34 5.20 -8.84 2.85
C LYS A 34 4.10 -7.99 3.47
N PHE A 35 3.32 -8.60 4.35
CA PHE A 35 2.26 -7.90 5.07
C PHE A 35 2.80 -6.77 5.94
N LEU A 36 3.85 -7.01 6.73
CA LEU A 36 4.47 -5.97 7.56
C LEU A 36 5.00 -4.80 6.71
N GLN A 37 5.62 -5.08 5.57
CA GLN A 37 6.07 -4.02 4.66
C GLN A 37 4.91 -3.17 4.17
N PHE A 38 3.81 -3.79 3.79
CA PHE A 38 2.59 -3.10 3.37
C PHE A 38 2.01 -2.27 4.51
N GLN A 39 1.70 -2.89 5.64
CA GLN A 39 1.04 -2.29 6.79
C GLN A 39 1.80 -1.11 7.37
N LEU A 40 3.12 -1.26 7.58
CA LEU A 40 3.94 -0.19 8.13
C LEU A 40 4.00 1.02 7.17
N THR A 41 4.04 0.79 5.86
CA THR A 41 4.03 1.88 4.89
C THR A 41 2.73 2.68 4.99
N VAL A 42 1.59 2.00 5.00
CA VAL A 42 0.25 2.63 5.09
C VAL A 42 0.13 3.44 6.38
N ASN A 43 0.48 2.83 7.52
CA ASN A 43 0.36 3.48 8.82
C ASN A 43 1.26 4.71 8.94
N VAL A 44 2.52 4.64 8.47
CA VAL A 44 3.42 5.79 8.48
C VAL A 44 2.82 6.94 7.67
N VAL A 45 2.34 6.67 6.45
CA VAL A 45 1.75 7.71 5.59
C VAL A 45 0.50 8.31 6.24
N ALA A 46 -0.39 7.47 6.77
CA ALA A 46 -1.63 7.90 7.40
C ALA A 46 -1.38 8.81 8.61
N VAL A 47 -0.47 8.39 9.51
CA VAL A 47 -0.14 9.18 10.73
C VAL A 47 0.48 10.53 10.36
N PHE A 48 1.47 10.55 9.46
CA PHE A 48 2.09 11.80 9.05
C PHE A 48 1.13 12.71 8.28
N CYS A 49 0.28 12.16 7.41
CA CYS A 49 -0.72 12.93 6.69
C CYS A 49 -1.74 13.56 7.65
N ALA A 50 -2.24 12.78 8.62
CA ALA A 50 -3.15 13.27 9.64
C ALA A 50 -2.50 14.35 10.52
N PHE A 51 -1.27 14.13 10.98
CA PHE A 51 -0.53 15.08 11.80
C PHE A 51 -0.27 16.41 11.07
N ILE A 52 0.27 16.36 9.86
CA ILE A 52 0.56 17.56 9.07
C ILE A 52 -0.74 18.29 8.70
N GLY A 53 -1.79 17.54 8.33
CA GLY A 53 -3.10 18.11 8.04
C GLY A 53 -3.69 18.84 9.26
N ALA A 54 -3.63 18.24 10.44
CA ALA A 54 -4.10 18.87 11.67
C ALA A 54 -3.30 20.15 12.03
N CYS A 55 -1.97 20.12 11.87
CA CYS A 55 -1.11 21.27 12.18
C CYS A 55 -1.30 22.44 11.22
N VAL A 56 -1.43 22.18 9.91
CA VAL A 56 -1.42 23.22 8.89
C VAL A 56 -2.81 23.66 8.46
N VAL A 57 -3.69 22.68 8.25
CA VAL A 57 -5.06 22.92 7.76
C VAL A 57 -6.07 23.05 8.91
N LYS A 58 -5.64 22.70 10.15
CA LYS A 58 -6.48 22.65 11.37
C LYS A 58 -7.60 21.61 11.29
N GLU A 59 -7.58 20.73 10.31
CA GLU A 59 -8.49 19.62 10.16
C GLU A 59 -7.74 18.39 9.66
N SER A 60 -8.20 17.20 10.03
CA SER A 60 -7.65 15.96 9.51
C SER A 60 -8.15 15.74 8.08
N PRO A 61 -7.26 15.59 7.08
CA PRO A 61 -7.66 15.32 5.71
C PRO A 61 -8.30 13.94 5.55
N LEU A 62 -8.02 13.02 6.47
CA LEU A 62 -8.61 11.69 6.54
C LEU A 62 -9.53 11.61 7.76
N ARG A 63 -10.80 11.31 7.56
CA ARG A 63 -11.76 11.16 8.66
C ARG A 63 -11.62 9.80 9.34
N ALA A 64 -12.02 9.72 10.61
CA ALA A 64 -11.91 8.50 11.41
C ALA A 64 -12.59 7.28 10.75
N VAL A 65 -13.77 7.48 10.14
CA VAL A 65 -14.49 6.41 9.43
C VAL A 65 -13.73 5.92 8.19
N GLN A 66 -13.08 6.83 7.47
CA GLN A 66 -12.25 6.49 6.31
C GLN A 66 -11.00 5.72 6.74
N MET A 67 -10.37 6.12 7.84
CA MET A 67 -9.24 5.38 8.43
C MET A 67 -9.65 4.01 8.95
N LEU A 68 -10.85 3.90 9.51
CA LEU A 68 -11.41 2.61 9.95
C LEU A 68 -11.62 1.67 8.74
N TRP A 69 -12.12 2.20 7.61
CA TRP A 69 -12.25 1.44 6.37
C TRP A 69 -10.90 0.88 5.90
N VAL A 70 -9.87 1.73 5.84
CA VAL A 70 -8.53 1.31 5.41
C VAL A 70 -7.96 0.27 6.36
N ASN A 71 -7.92 0.54 7.65
CA ASN A 71 -7.25 -0.31 8.62
C ASN A 71 -8.01 -1.61 8.92
N LEU A 72 -9.34 -1.60 8.92
CA LEU A 72 -10.11 -2.78 9.28
C LEU A 72 -10.40 -3.67 8.06
N ILE A 73 -10.88 -3.09 6.98
CA ILE A 73 -11.38 -3.88 5.84
C ILE A 73 -10.29 -4.07 4.81
N MET A 74 -9.67 -3.00 4.35
CA MET A 74 -8.66 -3.09 3.29
C MET A 74 -7.41 -3.85 3.76
N ASP A 75 -6.91 -3.57 4.95
CA ASP A 75 -5.71 -4.23 5.49
C ASP A 75 -5.95 -5.72 5.80
N THR A 76 -7.14 -6.10 6.27
CA THR A 76 -7.48 -7.51 6.48
C THR A 76 -7.58 -8.27 5.16
N LEU A 77 -8.19 -7.68 4.14
CA LEU A 77 -8.26 -8.28 2.81
C LEU A 77 -6.88 -8.37 2.15
N ALA A 78 -6.06 -7.32 2.27
CA ALA A 78 -4.69 -7.31 1.78
C ALA A 78 -3.81 -8.37 2.49
N SER A 79 -3.96 -8.54 3.80
CA SER A 79 -3.24 -9.58 4.54
C SER A 79 -3.60 -10.97 4.04
N LEU A 80 -4.88 -11.23 3.79
CA LEU A 80 -5.36 -12.48 3.22
C LEU A 80 -4.79 -12.69 1.81
N ALA A 81 -4.82 -11.66 0.96
CA ALA A 81 -4.30 -11.73 -0.40
C ALA A 81 -2.80 -12.05 -0.42
N LEU A 82 -2.00 -11.40 0.45
CA LEU A 82 -0.56 -11.62 0.54
C LEU A 82 -0.19 -12.96 1.19
N ALA A 83 -1.04 -13.50 2.07
CA ALA A 83 -0.82 -14.79 2.75
C ALA A 83 -1.13 -16.01 1.88
N THR A 84 -1.97 -15.87 0.84
CA THR A 84 -2.43 -16.98 0.00
C THR A 84 -1.48 -17.33 -1.16
N GLU A 85 -0.30 -16.75 -1.23
CA GLU A 85 0.69 -17.07 -2.27
C GLU A 85 1.25 -18.49 -2.06
N VAL A 86 1.17 -19.31 -3.09
CA VAL A 86 1.62 -20.70 -3.05
C VAL A 86 3.15 -20.74 -2.96
N PRO A 87 3.75 -21.60 -2.10
CA PRO A 87 5.19 -21.73 -1.98
C PRO A 87 5.82 -22.26 -3.27
N THR A 88 6.97 -21.71 -3.62
CA THR A 88 7.77 -22.14 -4.78
C THR A 88 9.00 -22.91 -4.32
N GLU A 89 9.51 -23.81 -5.17
CA GLU A 89 10.74 -24.59 -4.87
C GLU A 89 11.99 -23.69 -4.68
N GLU A 90 11.97 -22.47 -5.22
CA GLU A 90 13.01 -21.47 -5.02
C GLU A 90 13.25 -21.14 -3.54
N LEU A 91 12.22 -21.34 -2.68
CA LEU A 91 12.33 -21.13 -1.24
C LEU A 91 13.30 -22.13 -0.58
N LEU A 92 13.46 -23.33 -1.14
CA LEU A 92 14.35 -24.37 -0.61
C LEU A 92 15.83 -24.09 -0.91
N THR A 93 16.13 -23.39 -2.01
CA THR A 93 17.50 -23.07 -2.41
C THR A 93 18.15 -21.99 -1.56
N ARG A 94 17.37 -21.25 -0.77
CA ARG A 94 17.86 -20.17 0.09
C ARG A 94 18.58 -20.73 1.32
N LYS A 95 19.61 -19.99 1.79
CA LYS A 95 20.28 -20.28 3.06
C LYS A 95 19.29 -20.20 4.24
N PRO A 96 19.42 -21.03 5.26
CA PRO A 96 18.55 -20.97 6.43
C PRO A 96 18.73 -19.65 7.19
N TYR A 97 17.64 -19.14 7.73
CA TYR A 97 17.66 -17.96 8.57
C TYR A 97 18.09 -18.34 10.00
N GLY A 98 18.98 -17.56 10.61
CA GLY A 98 19.31 -17.71 12.02
C GLY A 98 18.14 -17.31 12.93
N ARG A 99 18.05 -17.91 14.13
CA ARG A 99 16.99 -17.63 15.13
C ARG A 99 16.93 -16.15 15.57
N THR A 100 18.02 -15.42 15.46
CA THR A 100 18.14 -14.02 15.90
C THR A 100 17.89 -13.00 14.77
N ARG A 101 17.53 -13.46 13.57
CA ARG A 101 17.32 -12.54 12.44
C ARG A 101 16.07 -11.72 12.64
N ALA A 102 16.20 -10.39 12.56
CA ALA A 102 15.05 -9.48 12.63
C ALA A 102 14.08 -9.72 11.44
N LEU A 103 12.79 -9.73 11.73
CA LEU A 103 11.72 -9.85 10.73
C LEU A 103 11.79 -8.72 9.69
N ILE A 104 12.09 -7.51 10.14
CA ILE A 104 12.26 -6.34 9.28
C ILE A 104 13.72 -6.27 8.84
N SER A 105 13.99 -6.67 7.60
CA SER A 105 15.33 -6.55 7.02
C SER A 105 15.66 -5.09 6.69
N ARG A 106 16.96 -4.75 6.56
CA ARG A 106 17.40 -3.41 6.14
C ARG A 106 16.82 -3.02 4.77
N ASN A 107 16.71 -3.97 3.86
CA ASN A 107 16.12 -3.73 2.54
C ASN A 107 14.63 -3.43 2.64
N MET A 108 13.93 -4.15 3.50
CA MET A 108 12.50 -3.92 3.77
C MET A 108 12.28 -2.52 4.38
N MET A 109 13.14 -2.10 5.33
CA MET A 109 13.07 -0.75 5.91
C MET A 109 13.28 0.34 4.84
N LYS A 110 14.25 0.17 3.93
CA LYS A 110 14.45 1.08 2.80
C LYS A 110 13.24 1.12 1.89
N ASN A 111 12.56 -0.01 1.68
CA ASN A 111 11.34 -0.10 0.90
C ASN A 111 10.21 0.68 1.55
N ILE A 112 9.97 0.44 2.85
CA ILE A 112 8.94 1.11 3.63
C ILE A 112 9.15 2.63 3.59
N LEU A 113 10.35 3.11 3.94
CA LEU A 113 10.65 4.53 3.95
C LEU A 113 10.55 5.15 2.55
N GLY A 114 11.08 4.49 1.53
CA GLY A 114 11.04 4.99 0.16
C GLY A 114 9.62 5.13 -0.40
N HIS A 115 8.73 4.18 -0.10
CA HIS A 115 7.32 4.26 -0.47
C HIS A 115 6.56 5.26 0.39
N ALA A 116 6.83 5.29 1.71
CA ALA A 116 6.17 6.23 2.61
C ALA A 116 6.48 7.69 2.25
N VAL A 117 7.75 8.02 1.99
CA VAL A 117 8.15 9.37 1.58
C VAL A 117 7.49 9.77 0.26
N TYR A 118 7.45 8.87 -0.72
CA TYR A 118 6.81 9.14 -2.00
C TYR A 118 5.31 9.38 -1.85
N GLN A 119 4.60 8.46 -1.17
CA GLN A 119 3.16 8.59 -0.95
C GLN A 119 2.83 9.84 -0.14
N LEU A 120 3.63 10.14 0.90
CA LEU A 120 3.46 11.36 1.69
C LEU A 120 3.68 12.61 0.85
N ALA A 121 4.68 12.63 -0.03
CA ALA A 121 4.92 13.75 -0.94
C ALA A 121 3.72 13.99 -1.87
N VAL A 122 3.14 12.93 -2.45
CA VAL A 122 1.93 13.03 -3.29
C VAL A 122 0.75 13.54 -2.48
N MET A 123 0.53 13.01 -1.27
CA MET A 123 -0.57 13.42 -0.40
C MET A 123 -0.45 14.88 0.03
N LEU A 124 0.75 15.33 0.40
CA LEU A 124 1.02 16.72 0.75
C LEU A 124 0.88 17.65 -0.46
N PHE A 125 1.34 17.19 -1.62
CA PHE A 125 1.13 17.90 -2.87
C PHE A 125 -0.36 18.09 -3.15
N MET A 126 -1.19 17.07 -3.00
CA MET A 126 -2.64 17.17 -3.14
C MET A 126 -3.27 18.09 -2.09
N LEU A 127 -2.79 18.03 -0.84
CA LEU A 127 -3.31 18.83 0.26
C LEU A 127 -3.01 20.34 0.09
N PHE A 128 -1.82 20.68 -0.40
CA PHE A 128 -1.38 22.06 -0.54
C PHE A 128 -1.55 22.62 -1.96
N GLY A 129 -1.47 21.78 -2.97
CA GLY A 129 -1.57 22.19 -4.39
C GLY A 129 -2.99 22.59 -4.80
N GLY A 130 -4.02 22.23 -4.03
CA GLY A 130 -5.39 22.68 -4.22
C GLY A 130 -5.61 24.16 -3.89
N LYS A 131 -4.68 24.82 -3.20
CA LYS A 131 -4.73 26.25 -2.91
C LYS A 131 -3.87 27.04 -3.89
N THR A 132 -4.47 27.96 -4.60
CA THR A 132 -3.93 28.80 -5.67
C THR A 132 -2.68 29.63 -5.32
N HIS A 133 -2.07 29.49 -4.15
CA HIS A 133 -1.02 30.40 -3.67
C HIS A 133 0.36 29.81 -3.45
N VAL A 134 0.63 28.54 -3.80
CA VAL A 134 1.94 27.93 -3.53
C VAL A 134 2.68 27.59 -4.82
N CYS A 135 3.64 28.45 -5.11
CA CYS A 135 4.84 28.24 -5.94
C CYS A 135 4.69 28.24 -7.46
N TYR A 136 5.05 29.36 -8.06
CA TYR A 136 5.13 29.63 -9.51
C TYR A 136 5.91 28.59 -10.34
N LEU A 137 6.81 27.82 -9.76
CA LEU A 137 7.63 26.85 -10.50
C LEU A 137 6.91 25.51 -10.71
N SER A 138 6.03 25.16 -9.80
CA SER A 138 5.21 23.92 -9.88
C SER A 138 4.06 24.06 -10.87
N HIS A 139 3.51 25.28 -11.02
CA HIS A 139 2.37 25.55 -11.89
C HIS A 139 2.64 25.29 -13.39
N ALA A 140 3.82 25.67 -13.88
CA ALA A 140 4.11 25.57 -15.32
C ALA A 140 4.27 24.09 -15.77
N MET A 141 4.87 23.25 -14.93
CA MET A 141 5.11 21.84 -15.27
C MET A 141 3.87 20.98 -15.02
N LEU A 142 3.06 21.33 -14.04
CA LEU A 142 1.86 20.58 -13.69
C LEU A 142 0.61 21.05 -14.44
N ALA A 143 0.50 22.35 -14.78
CA ALA A 143 -0.53 22.87 -15.67
C ALA A 143 -0.46 22.26 -17.08
N ALA A 144 0.72 21.79 -17.49
CA ALA A 144 0.88 21.04 -18.74
C ALA A 144 0.37 19.59 -18.66
N LEU A 145 0.37 19.01 -17.46
CA LEU A 145 -0.08 17.63 -17.22
C LEU A 145 -1.52 17.55 -16.66
N VAL A 146 -1.92 18.54 -15.88
CA VAL A 146 -3.18 18.56 -15.13
C VAL A 146 -3.86 19.88 -15.46
N GLY A 147 -4.90 19.87 -16.23
CA GLY A 147 -5.61 21.09 -16.64
C GLY A 147 -6.05 21.96 -15.46
N PRO A 148 -6.25 23.27 -15.68
CA PRO A 148 -6.53 24.25 -14.62
C PRO A 148 -7.79 23.95 -13.78
N LYS A 149 -8.71 23.15 -14.30
CA LYS A 149 -9.94 22.76 -13.58
C LYS A 149 -9.71 21.83 -12.39
N PHE A 150 -8.57 21.13 -12.34
CA PHE A 150 -8.28 20.17 -11.27
C PHE A 150 -7.93 20.86 -9.95
N PHE A 151 -7.33 22.04 -10.01
CA PHE A 151 -6.93 22.83 -8.85
C PHE A 151 -7.93 23.91 -8.45
N ASP A 152 -8.98 24.11 -9.26
CA ASP A 152 -10.08 25.03 -9.00
C ASP A 152 -11.25 24.34 -8.27
N ILE A 153 -10.96 23.21 -7.62
CA ILE A 153 -11.90 22.55 -6.72
C ILE A 153 -12.03 23.44 -5.50
N ASP A 154 -13.21 24.01 -5.36
CA ASP A 154 -13.62 24.78 -4.21
C ASP A 154 -13.20 24.04 -2.94
N ASP A 155 -12.53 24.71 -2.00
CA ASP A 155 -12.05 24.12 -0.72
C ASP A 155 -13.21 23.44 0.08
N GLY A 156 -14.43 23.56 -0.44
CA GLY A 156 -15.62 22.92 0.10
C GLY A 156 -15.94 23.32 1.54
N ARG A 157 -15.33 24.40 2.03
CA ARG A 157 -15.54 24.95 3.35
C ARG A 157 -16.44 26.18 3.30
N PRO A 158 -17.74 26.04 3.42
CA PRO A 158 -18.48 27.11 4.06
C PRO A 158 -18.01 27.14 5.53
N VAL A 159 -17.55 28.28 5.96
CA VAL A 159 -17.06 28.57 7.31
C VAL A 159 -18.03 28.10 8.41
N ASP A 160 -19.27 27.83 8.07
CA ASP A 160 -20.36 27.47 8.97
C ASP A 160 -20.68 25.97 9.08
N ASN A 161 -20.06 25.08 8.31
CA ASN A 161 -20.40 23.65 8.31
C ASN A 161 -19.17 22.73 8.29
N VAL A 162 -18.49 22.58 9.41
CA VAL A 162 -17.37 21.67 9.64
C VAL A 162 -17.69 20.19 9.33
N PHE A 163 -18.96 19.83 9.25
CA PHE A 163 -19.41 18.45 9.05
C PHE A 163 -19.76 18.09 7.59
N LYS A 164 -19.78 19.02 6.65
CA LYS A 164 -20.08 18.69 5.26
C LYS A 164 -18.90 17.98 4.60
N PRO A 165 -19.15 16.88 3.85
CA PRO A 165 -18.12 16.21 3.07
C PRO A 165 -17.64 17.18 1.95
N SER A 166 -16.31 17.24 1.76
CA SER A 166 -15.66 18.04 0.73
C SER A 166 -15.18 17.15 -0.41
N GLU A 167 -15.33 17.62 -1.66
CA GLU A 167 -14.79 16.92 -2.85
C GLU A 167 -13.27 16.78 -2.75
N HIS A 168 -12.59 17.83 -2.28
CA HIS A 168 -11.14 17.83 -2.13
C HIS A 168 -10.65 16.75 -1.15
N PHE A 169 -11.24 16.65 0.03
CA PHE A 169 -10.88 15.61 1.00
C PHE A 169 -11.28 14.21 0.53
N THR A 170 -12.40 14.08 -0.19
CA THR A 170 -12.79 12.80 -0.81
C THR A 170 -11.76 12.36 -1.83
N MET A 171 -11.24 13.29 -2.63
CA MET A 171 -10.23 13.02 -3.62
C MET A 171 -8.89 12.63 -2.97
N ILE A 172 -8.44 13.32 -1.91
CA ILE A 172 -7.26 12.95 -1.13
C ILE A 172 -7.40 11.53 -0.56
N PHE A 173 -8.55 11.22 0.03
CA PHE A 173 -8.85 9.89 0.53
C PHE A 173 -8.80 8.83 -0.58
N ASN A 174 -9.42 9.10 -1.73
CA ASN A 174 -9.43 8.18 -2.86
C ASN A 174 -8.04 7.94 -3.44
N VAL A 175 -7.21 8.99 -3.59
CA VAL A 175 -5.80 8.88 -4.00
C VAL A 175 -5.01 8.03 -3.00
N PHE A 176 -5.19 8.27 -1.70
CA PHE A 176 -4.54 7.49 -0.65
C PHE A 176 -4.87 5.99 -0.76
N VAL A 177 -6.15 5.65 -0.88
CA VAL A 177 -6.59 4.25 -1.02
C VAL A 177 -6.06 3.61 -2.30
N LEU A 178 -6.12 4.30 -3.43
CA LEU A 178 -5.60 3.77 -4.70
C LEU A 178 -4.08 3.59 -4.65
N MET A 179 -3.32 4.54 -4.11
CA MET A 179 -1.88 4.37 -3.92
C MET A 179 -1.57 3.17 -3.02
N THR A 180 -2.36 2.94 -1.98
CA THR A 180 -2.20 1.79 -1.09
C THR A 180 -2.51 0.49 -1.82
N LEU A 181 -3.59 0.45 -2.59
CA LEU A 181 -3.99 -0.72 -3.38
C LEU A 181 -2.93 -1.10 -4.45
N PHE A 182 -2.34 -0.13 -5.12
CA PHE A 182 -1.23 -0.38 -6.05
C PHE A 182 0.07 -0.75 -5.31
N ASN A 183 0.29 -0.21 -4.12
CA ASN A 183 1.44 -0.60 -3.29
C ASN A 183 1.34 -2.03 -2.78
N GLU A 184 0.15 -2.58 -2.59
CA GLU A 184 -0.08 -4.00 -2.27
C GLU A 184 0.57 -4.90 -3.35
N ILE A 185 0.42 -4.56 -4.64
CA ILE A 185 1.07 -5.27 -5.73
C ILE A 185 2.60 -5.22 -5.60
N ASN A 186 3.16 -4.07 -5.21
CA ASN A 186 4.59 -3.90 -5.00
C ASN A 186 5.12 -4.75 -3.84
N CYS A 187 4.32 -4.91 -2.78
CA CYS A 187 4.69 -5.64 -1.57
C CYS A 187 4.74 -7.16 -1.76
N ARG A 188 4.16 -7.70 -2.83
CA ARG A 188 4.30 -9.13 -3.17
C ARG A 188 5.73 -9.58 -3.36
N LYS A 189 6.61 -8.69 -3.81
CA LYS A 189 8.00 -8.98 -4.16
C LYS A 189 8.96 -8.22 -3.26
N ILE A 190 9.40 -8.88 -2.16
CA ILE A 190 10.28 -8.29 -1.14
C ILE A 190 11.78 -8.49 -1.44
N HIS A 191 12.13 -9.49 -2.27
CA HIS A 191 13.53 -9.88 -2.51
C HIS A 191 14.22 -9.13 -3.66
N GLY A 192 13.65 -8.02 -4.15
CA GLY A 192 14.27 -7.21 -5.20
C GLY A 192 14.01 -7.72 -6.63
N GLU A 193 13.08 -8.63 -6.83
CA GLU A 193 12.68 -9.10 -8.16
C GLU A 193 12.21 -7.93 -9.02
N LYS A 194 12.76 -7.81 -10.25
CA LYS A 194 12.44 -6.69 -11.16
C LYS A 194 11.00 -6.71 -11.65
N ASN A 195 10.46 -7.91 -11.92
CA ASN A 195 9.12 -8.05 -12.46
C ASN A 195 8.08 -8.27 -11.35
N VAL A 196 7.36 -7.21 -10.99
CA VAL A 196 6.32 -7.22 -9.95
C VAL A 196 5.06 -7.97 -10.41
N PHE A 197 4.81 -7.99 -11.70
CA PHE A 197 3.59 -8.60 -12.28
C PHE A 197 3.69 -10.12 -12.44
N ARG A 198 4.91 -10.69 -12.34
CA ARG A 198 5.08 -12.14 -12.44
C ARG A 198 4.28 -12.87 -11.37
N GLY A 199 3.41 -13.78 -11.78
CA GLY A 199 2.60 -14.60 -10.88
C GLY A 199 1.34 -13.94 -10.31
N ILE A 200 0.92 -12.76 -10.77
CA ILE A 200 -0.36 -12.16 -10.37
C ILE A 200 -1.52 -13.04 -10.83
N PHE A 201 -1.51 -13.45 -12.08
CA PHE A 201 -2.58 -14.28 -12.66
C PHE A 201 -2.53 -15.74 -12.22
N THR A 202 -1.45 -16.18 -11.58
CA THR A 202 -1.33 -17.54 -11.04
C THR A 202 -2.05 -17.70 -9.71
N ASN A 203 -2.26 -16.60 -8.97
CA ASN A 203 -2.99 -16.61 -7.71
C ASN A 203 -4.38 -15.95 -7.88
N PRO A 204 -5.44 -16.75 -8.11
CA PRO A 204 -6.80 -16.21 -8.32
C PRO A 204 -7.36 -15.50 -7.08
N ILE A 205 -6.93 -15.90 -5.88
CA ILE A 205 -7.38 -15.28 -4.63
C ILE A 205 -6.84 -13.85 -4.52
N PHE A 206 -5.57 -13.64 -4.86
CA PHE A 206 -4.95 -12.30 -4.81
C PHE A 206 -5.67 -11.29 -5.72
N TYR A 207 -5.78 -11.61 -7.02
CA TYR A 207 -6.44 -10.66 -7.93
C TYR A 207 -7.95 -10.53 -7.68
N GLY A 208 -8.59 -11.60 -7.19
CA GLY A 208 -10.00 -11.56 -6.79
C GLY A 208 -10.22 -10.57 -5.64
N ILE A 209 -9.42 -10.64 -4.57
CA ILE A 209 -9.46 -9.70 -3.45
C ILE A 209 -9.15 -8.29 -3.92
N TRP A 210 -8.13 -8.11 -4.76
CA TRP A 210 -7.74 -6.80 -5.29
C TRP A 210 -8.89 -6.15 -6.08
N ILE A 211 -9.57 -6.91 -6.95
CA ILE A 211 -10.73 -6.42 -7.70
C ILE A 211 -11.90 -6.09 -6.76
N VAL A 212 -12.19 -6.97 -5.80
CA VAL A 212 -13.26 -6.74 -4.82
C VAL A 212 -12.99 -5.46 -4.04
N THR A 213 -11.78 -5.25 -3.53
CA THR A 213 -11.40 -4.05 -2.79
C THR A 213 -11.53 -2.80 -3.67
N PHE A 214 -11.11 -2.88 -4.93
CA PHE A 214 -11.23 -1.77 -5.88
C PHE A 214 -12.70 -1.42 -6.16
N VAL A 215 -13.56 -2.42 -6.41
CA VAL A 215 -14.99 -2.22 -6.64
C VAL A 215 -15.67 -1.66 -5.40
N MET A 216 -15.35 -2.19 -4.21
CA MET A 216 -15.88 -1.66 -2.96
C MET A 216 -15.47 -0.20 -2.74
N GLN A 217 -14.24 0.19 -3.11
CA GLN A 217 -13.81 1.58 -3.05
C GLN A 217 -14.65 2.49 -3.97
N ILE A 218 -14.96 2.03 -5.19
CA ILE A 218 -15.85 2.77 -6.10
C ILE A 218 -17.23 2.96 -5.46
N VAL A 219 -17.81 1.89 -4.94
CA VAL A 219 -19.12 1.93 -4.28
C VAL A 219 -19.11 2.88 -3.09
N LEU A 220 -18.06 2.82 -2.26
CA LEU A 220 -17.92 3.66 -1.09
C LEU A 220 -17.83 5.14 -1.45
N VAL A 221 -17.02 5.51 -2.43
CA VAL A 221 -16.83 6.90 -2.84
C VAL A 221 -18.09 7.45 -3.53
N GLN A 222 -18.74 6.65 -4.39
CA GLN A 222 -19.90 7.12 -5.16
C GLN A 222 -21.21 7.11 -4.36
N TYR A 223 -21.41 6.15 -3.47
CA TYR A 223 -22.65 5.95 -2.74
C TYR A 223 -22.54 6.14 -1.23
N GLY A 224 -21.31 6.18 -0.69
CA GLY A 224 -21.05 6.26 0.76
C GLY A 224 -21.40 7.61 1.39
N SER A 225 -21.60 8.66 0.61
CA SER A 225 -22.09 10.00 0.97
C SER A 225 -21.89 10.36 2.46
N PHE A 226 -22.96 10.41 3.24
CA PHE A 226 -22.94 10.85 4.65
C PHE A 226 -22.17 9.86 5.56
N ALA A 227 -22.30 8.55 5.34
CA ALA A 227 -21.69 7.53 6.23
C ALA A 227 -20.16 7.60 6.23
N PHE A 228 -19.54 7.81 5.06
CA PHE A 228 -18.08 7.92 4.90
C PHE A 228 -17.61 9.36 4.69
N SER A 229 -18.51 10.33 4.79
CA SER A 229 -18.22 11.74 4.51
C SER A 229 -17.53 11.94 3.17
N CYS A 230 -18.01 11.26 2.14
CA CYS A 230 -17.52 11.35 0.77
C CYS A 230 -18.53 12.06 -0.12
N VAL A 231 -18.03 12.74 -1.14
CA VAL A 231 -18.82 13.30 -2.24
C VAL A 231 -18.55 12.48 -3.49
N ALA A 232 -19.57 12.22 -4.30
CA ALA A 232 -19.39 11.49 -5.56
C ALA A 232 -18.41 12.22 -6.48
N LEU A 233 -17.37 11.53 -6.92
CA LEU A 233 -16.33 12.07 -7.79
C LEU A 233 -16.74 11.93 -9.26
N THR A 234 -16.34 12.89 -10.08
CA THR A 234 -16.50 12.84 -11.54
C THR A 234 -15.54 11.82 -12.17
N LEU A 235 -15.83 11.37 -13.39
CA LEU A 235 -14.97 10.44 -14.11
C LEU A 235 -13.55 11.00 -14.31
N GLU A 236 -13.44 12.31 -14.57
CA GLU A 236 -12.16 12.99 -14.74
C GLU A 236 -11.32 12.93 -13.45
N GLN A 237 -11.94 13.19 -12.29
CA GLN A 237 -11.30 13.09 -10.98
C GLN A 237 -10.85 11.65 -10.67
N TRP A 238 -11.64 10.65 -11.07
CA TRP A 238 -11.26 9.25 -10.95
C TRP A 238 -10.04 8.89 -11.78
N MET A 239 -9.96 9.40 -13.01
CA MET A 239 -8.80 9.16 -13.87
C MET A 239 -7.53 9.75 -13.28
N TRP A 240 -7.60 10.94 -12.66
CA TRP A 240 -6.47 11.54 -11.95
C TRP A 240 -6.06 10.73 -10.72
N CYS A 241 -7.02 10.27 -9.93
CA CYS A 241 -6.74 9.41 -8.78
C CYS A 241 -6.05 8.11 -9.20
N LEU A 242 -6.50 7.48 -10.29
CA LEU A 242 -5.87 6.28 -10.86
C LEU A 242 -4.46 6.55 -11.35
N LEU A 243 -4.23 7.67 -12.00
CA LEU A 243 -2.90 8.07 -12.46
C LEU A 243 -1.94 8.16 -11.27
N PHE A 244 -2.31 8.84 -10.19
CA PHE A 244 -1.49 8.90 -8.97
C PHE A 244 -1.29 7.51 -8.35
N GLY A 245 -2.29 6.65 -8.36
CA GLY A 245 -2.16 5.25 -7.91
C GLY A 245 -1.09 4.49 -8.72
N VAL A 246 -1.16 4.56 -10.04
CA VAL A 246 -0.21 3.87 -10.94
C VAL A 246 1.22 4.38 -10.80
N THR A 247 1.42 5.67 -10.50
CA THR A 247 2.76 6.23 -10.30
C THR A 247 3.53 5.56 -9.15
N VAL A 248 2.86 4.96 -8.18
CA VAL A 248 3.49 4.14 -7.12
C VAL A 248 4.22 2.92 -7.69
N LEU A 249 3.66 2.31 -8.75
CA LEU A 249 4.31 1.18 -9.44
C LEU A 249 5.57 1.66 -10.17
N LEU A 250 5.49 2.80 -10.87
CA LEU A 250 6.64 3.39 -11.56
C LEU A 250 7.74 3.78 -10.57
N TRP A 251 7.38 4.40 -9.45
CA TRP A 251 8.33 4.75 -8.39
C TRP A 251 9.09 3.52 -7.88
N ASN A 252 8.40 2.42 -7.66
CA ASN A 252 9.04 1.16 -7.25
C ASN A 252 10.07 0.67 -8.29
N GLN A 253 9.76 0.76 -9.58
CA GLN A 253 10.69 0.38 -10.65
C GLN A 253 11.93 1.30 -10.66
N VAL A 254 11.73 2.62 -10.60
CA VAL A 254 12.82 3.60 -10.55
C VAL A 254 13.73 3.31 -9.36
N ARG A 255 13.18 3.12 -8.17
CA ARG A 255 13.92 2.86 -6.95
C ARG A 255 14.75 1.57 -7.02
N ARG A 256 14.18 0.50 -7.60
CA ARG A 256 14.88 -0.78 -7.80
C ARG A 256 16.01 -0.68 -8.82
N THR A 257 15.89 0.22 -9.78
CA THR A 257 16.94 0.47 -10.78
C THR A 257 18.09 1.28 -10.18
N VAL A 258 17.78 2.26 -9.35
CA VAL A 258 18.78 3.16 -8.72
C VAL A 258 19.55 2.48 -7.58
N SER A 259 18.95 1.51 -6.87
CA SER A 259 19.59 0.77 -5.77
C SER A 259 19.71 -0.73 -6.06
N PRO A 260 20.58 -1.17 -6.96
CA PRO A 260 20.77 -2.59 -7.27
C PRO A 260 21.46 -3.39 -6.16
N SER A 261 21.95 -2.74 -5.11
CA SER A 261 22.75 -3.36 -4.04
C SER A 261 22.02 -4.36 -3.13
N ALA A 262 20.72 -4.59 -3.35
CA ALA A 262 19.94 -5.51 -2.52
C ALA A 262 20.16 -7.00 -2.84
N PHE A 263 20.83 -7.33 -3.95
CA PHE A 263 20.99 -8.72 -4.41
C PHE A 263 22.27 -9.39 -3.89
N VAL A 264 23.22 -8.61 -3.32
CA VAL A 264 24.55 -9.12 -2.93
C VAL A 264 24.55 -9.72 -1.53
N ASP A 265 23.59 -9.36 -0.67
CA ASP A 265 23.59 -9.78 0.75
C ASP A 265 22.87 -11.13 1.00
N GLN A 266 22.49 -11.85 -0.04
CA GLN A 266 21.80 -13.16 0.05
C GLN A 266 22.59 -14.34 -0.58
N ARG A 267 23.85 -14.13 -1.00
CA ARG A 267 24.72 -15.25 -1.41
C ARG A 267 25.58 -15.77 -0.29
#